data_488bd8dc0a85bef44d720972c77ef024
#
_entry.id   488bd8dc0a85bef44d720972c77ef024
#
_cell.length_a   1.000
_cell.length_b   1.000
_cell.length_c   1.000
_cell.angle_alpha   90.00
_cell.angle_beta   90.00
_cell.angle_gamma   90.00
#
_symmetry.space_group_name_H-M   'P 1'
#
loop_
_entity.id
_entity.type
_entity.pdbx_description
1 polymer ?
#
loop_
_entity_poly.entity_id
_entity_poly.type
_entity_poly.pdbx_seq_one_letter_code
_entity_poly.pdbx_strand_id
1 'polypeptide(L)'
;QCDWSSDVCSSDLDVSAAEKPESEKTTEEKLNDLVEKGKKTGKLSSKDLMVLEDMNLSSEETEKFYDRLESLNIDVLGDDALPPVDEDALPELEELQEIEEVTEEEMNETEAMADTFSTDDPVRMYLKEIGKVPLLTPEEEQDLAKRMAEGDEEAKRRMAEANLRLVVSIAKRYVGRGMLFLDLIQEGNLGLIKAVEKFDYTKGYKFSTYATWWIRQAITRAIADQARTIRIPVHMVETINKVIRVSRQLLQELGHDPSAEEIAAEMNMPVDKVRDILKIAQEPVSLETPIGEEEDSHLGDFIPDEDASEPSEAASFSLLKEQLMEVLDTLTPREKKVLELRFGIVDGRTRTLEEVGKEFNVTRERIRQIEAKALRKLRHPSRSKKLRDFLD
;
A
#
# COMPACT_ATOMS: atom_id res chain seq x y z
N GLN A 1 -20.95 69.04 16.91
CA GLN A 1 -22.32 69.63 16.92
C GLN A 1 -23.07 69.03 15.76
N CYS A 2 -24.01 68.16 16.12
CA CYS A 2 -25.42 68.14 15.73
C CYS A 2 -25.69 68.01 14.22
N ASP A 3 -26.60 67.28 13.73
CA ASP A 3 -27.64 66.34 14.21
C ASP A 3 -28.46 65.94 12.96
N TRP A 4 -29.04 64.76 13.00
CA TRP A 4 -30.37 64.36 12.46
C TRP A 4 -30.73 64.66 11.01
N SER A 5 -31.46 63.89 10.27
CA SER A 5 -32.38 62.74 10.53
C SER A 5 -32.92 62.26 9.18
N SER A 6 -33.29 60.95 9.14
CA SER A 6 -34.48 60.34 8.52
C SER A 6 -34.91 60.69 7.09
N ASP A 7 -35.16 59.75 6.29
CA ASP A 7 -36.23 58.82 6.04
C ASP A 7 -36.32 58.36 4.57
N VAL A 8 -36.60 57.09 4.44
CA VAL A 8 -37.58 56.43 3.56
C VAL A 8 -37.32 56.34 2.05
N CYS A 9 -37.15 55.16 1.54
CA CYS A 9 -38.03 54.29 0.77
C CYS A 9 -37.29 53.28 -0.09
N SER A 10 -37.62 52.07 0.17
CA SER A 10 -37.70 50.86 -0.66
C SER A 10 -37.51 50.97 -2.14
N SER A 11 -36.67 50.09 -2.66
CA SER A 11 -37.01 49.25 -3.83
C SER A 11 -36.04 48.07 -3.94
N ASP A 12 -36.61 46.89 -4.08
CA ASP A 12 -35.99 45.60 -4.32
C ASP A 12 -35.01 45.59 -5.48
N LEU A 13 -33.83 45.04 -5.28
CA LEU A 13 -33.07 44.42 -6.33
C LEU A 13 -32.23 43.27 -5.71
N ASP A 14 -32.53 42.06 -6.14
CA ASP A 14 -31.76 40.85 -5.98
C ASP A 14 -30.26 41.10 -6.23
N VAL A 15 -29.44 40.81 -5.23
CA VAL A 15 -28.00 40.67 -5.40
C VAL A 15 -27.58 39.30 -4.90
N SER A 16 -27.23 38.47 -5.90
CA SER A 16 -26.52 37.21 -5.81
C SER A 16 -25.55 37.16 -4.64
N ALA A 17 -25.60 36.06 -3.90
CA ALA A 17 -24.63 35.67 -2.88
C ALA A 17 -23.24 35.70 -3.46
N ALA A 18 -22.41 36.65 -3.07
CA ALA A 18 -20.99 36.65 -3.30
C ALA A 18 -20.33 35.72 -2.26
N GLU A 19 -19.67 34.69 -2.73
CA GLU A 19 -18.80 33.84 -1.94
C GLU A 19 -17.73 34.70 -1.25
N LYS A 20 -17.63 34.57 0.08
CA LYS A 20 -16.56 35.17 0.89
C LYS A 20 -15.24 34.43 0.62
N PRO A 21 -14.07 35.10 0.63
CA PRO A 21 -12.80 34.45 0.44
C PRO A 21 -12.50 33.50 1.63
N GLU A 22 -11.90 32.35 1.33
CA GLU A 22 -11.66 31.17 2.18
C GLU A 22 -10.79 31.41 3.44
N SER A 23 -10.28 32.61 3.65
CA SER A 23 -9.32 32.92 4.73
C SER A 23 -9.93 33.31 6.09
N GLU A 24 -11.27 33.34 6.24
CA GLU A 24 -11.93 33.82 7.50
C GLU A 24 -12.89 32.79 8.13
N LYS A 25 -12.94 31.55 7.68
CA LYS A 25 -13.79 30.54 8.32
C LYS A 25 -13.15 30.04 9.62
N THR A 26 -13.94 29.99 10.70
CA THR A 26 -13.51 29.40 11.99
C THR A 26 -13.23 27.90 11.84
N THR A 27 -12.36 27.33 12.69
CA THR A 27 -12.00 25.90 12.67
C THR A 27 -13.22 24.99 12.73
N GLU A 28 -14.23 25.35 13.53
CA GLU A 28 -15.50 24.61 13.65
C GLU A 28 -16.35 24.64 12.37
N GLU A 29 -16.34 25.74 11.63
CA GLU A 29 -17.07 25.85 10.35
C GLU A 29 -16.42 24.95 9.28
N LYS A 30 -15.09 24.90 9.24
CA LYS A 30 -14.34 24.02 8.31
C LYS A 30 -14.57 22.54 8.62
N LEU A 31 -14.60 22.16 9.91
CA LEU A 31 -14.91 20.79 10.33
C LEU A 31 -16.35 20.39 9.95
N ASN A 32 -17.31 21.29 10.10
CA ASN A 32 -18.69 21.04 9.69
C ASN A 32 -18.82 20.94 8.16
N ASP A 33 -18.11 21.76 7.39
CA ASP A 33 -18.07 21.69 5.92
C ASP A 33 -17.51 20.32 5.45
N LEU A 34 -16.49 19.79 6.11
CA LEU A 34 -15.93 18.45 5.84
C LEU A 34 -16.94 17.33 6.14
N VAL A 35 -17.65 17.44 7.27
CA VAL A 35 -18.71 16.48 7.62
C VAL A 35 -19.88 16.55 6.62
N GLU A 36 -20.24 17.73 6.13
CA GLU A 36 -21.28 17.86 5.10
C GLU A 36 -20.84 17.31 3.74
N LYS A 37 -19.57 17.49 3.38
CA LYS A 37 -18.99 16.85 2.20
C LYS A 37 -19.04 15.32 2.33
N GLY A 38 -18.58 14.78 3.46
CA GLY A 38 -18.63 13.34 3.74
C GLY A 38 -20.05 12.77 3.70
N LYS A 39 -21.06 13.51 4.19
CA LYS A 39 -22.48 13.10 4.09
C LYS A 39 -23.02 13.07 2.66
N LYS A 40 -22.53 13.94 1.78
CA LYS A 40 -22.96 14.00 0.37
C LYS A 40 -22.31 12.92 -0.49
N THR A 41 -21.04 12.60 -0.21
CA THR A 41 -20.23 11.65 -0.99
C THR A 41 -20.15 10.25 -0.39
N GLY A 42 -20.53 10.08 0.90
CA GLY A 42 -20.38 8.82 1.66
C GLY A 42 -18.92 8.50 2.03
N LYS A 43 -17.94 9.23 1.51
CA LYS A 43 -16.50 9.00 1.69
C LYS A 43 -15.75 10.32 1.77
N LEU A 44 -14.69 10.38 2.57
CA LEU A 44 -13.76 11.52 2.64
C LEU A 44 -12.41 11.10 2.07
N SER A 45 -11.83 11.94 1.19
CA SER A 45 -10.50 11.72 0.61
C SER A 45 -9.41 12.20 1.58
N SER A 46 -8.22 11.57 1.50
CA SER A 46 -7.02 12.01 2.22
C SER A 46 -6.67 13.49 1.99
N LYS A 47 -6.93 14.02 0.79
CA LYS A 47 -6.75 15.46 0.50
C LYS A 47 -7.67 16.37 1.32
N ASP A 48 -8.87 15.91 1.62
CA ASP A 48 -9.80 16.64 2.48
C ASP A 48 -9.36 16.59 3.96
N LEU A 49 -8.63 15.54 4.35
CA LEU A 49 -8.07 15.36 5.69
C LEU A 49 -6.75 16.12 5.89
N MET A 50 -5.96 16.40 4.84
CA MET A 50 -4.79 17.28 4.94
C MET A 50 -5.12 18.67 5.47
N VAL A 51 -6.34 19.14 5.24
CA VAL A 51 -6.83 20.40 5.81
C VAL A 51 -6.89 20.36 7.35
N LEU A 52 -7.03 19.17 7.96
CA LEU A 52 -7.00 18.98 9.42
C LEU A 52 -5.59 19.12 10.01
N GLU A 53 -4.56 18.68 9.29
CA GLU A 53 -3.16 18.83 9.71
C GLU A 53 -2.72 20.30 9.71
N ASP A 54 -3.21 21.09 8.73
CA ASP A 54 -2.95 22.53 8.65
C ASP A 54 -3.65 23.34 9.77
N MET A 55 -4.65 22.74 10.43
CA MET A 55 -5.46 23.43 11.46
C MET A 55 -4.89 23.30 12.87
N ASN A 56 -3.77 22.55 13.09
CA ASN A 56 -3.12 22.34 14.40
C ASN A 56 -4.12 21.98 15.53
N LEU A 57 -5.06 21.07 15.25
CA LEU A 57 -6.04 20.59 16.23
C LEU A 57 -5.37 19.79 17.35
N SER A 58 -5.94 19.85 18.55
CA SER A 58 -5.48 19.00 19.65
C SER A 58 -5.86 17.53 19.38
N SER A 59 -5.06 16.58 19.93
CA SER A 59 -5.30 15.14 19.78
C SER A 59 -6.72 14.72 20.20
N GLU A 60 -7.29 15.38 21.23
CA GLU A 60 -8.65 15.10 21.70
C GLU A 60 -9.76 15.60 20.75
N GLU A 61 -9.50 16.69 20.02
CA GLU A 61 -10.45 17.24 19.04
C GLU A 61 -10.44 16.41 17.75
N THR A 62 -9.29 15.91 17.37
CA THR A 62 -9.13 15.01 16.23
C THR A 62 -9.85 13.68 16.49
N GLU A 63 -9.70 13.10 17.68
CA GLU A 63 -10.38 11.86 18.09
C GLU A 63 -11.90 12.02 18.08
N LYS A 64 -12.43 13.12 18.62
CA LYS A 64 -13.86 13.44 18.58
C LYS A 64 -14.42 13.64 17.15
N PHE A 65 -13.58 14.14 16.25
CA PHE A 65 -13.96 14.29 14.84
C PHE A 65 -14.06 12.93 14.15
N TYR A 66 -13.09 12.02 14.37
CA TYR A 66 -13.14 10.66 13.84
C TYR A 66 -14.33 9.86 14.41
N ASP A 67 -14.60 9.93 15.70
CA ASP A 67 -15.78 9.32 16.33
C ASP A 67 -17.09 9.82 15.70
N ARG A 68 -17.13 11.11 15.32
CA ARG A 68 -18.29 11.71 14.66
C ARG A 68 -18.44 11.22 13.22
N LEU A 69 -17.35 10.99 12.48
CA LEU A 69 -17.38 10.40 11.14
C LEU A 69 -17.83 8.93 11.18
N GLU A 70 -17.34 8.15 12.14
CA GLU A 70 -17.74 6.76 12.36
C GLU A 70 -19.23 6.66 12.73
N SER A 71 -19.73 7.54 13.60
CA SER A 71 -21.16 7.61 13.97
C SER A 71 -22.08 7.93 12.79
N LEU A 72 -21.56 8.61 11.77
CA LEU A 72 -22.29 8.98 10.54
C LEU A 72 -22.08 7.98 9.38
N ASN A 73 -21.34 6.89 9.63
CA ASN A 73 -21.01 5.85 8.64
C ASN A 73 -20.31 6.42 7.39
N ILE A 74 -19.41 7.38 7.60
CA ILE A 74 -18.60 8.00 6.54
C ILE A 74 -17.25 7.29 6.53
N ASP A 75 -16.96 6.55 5.46
CA ASP A 75 -15.68 5.87 5.30
C ASP A 75 -14.56 6.89 5.04
N VAL A 76 -13.56 6.87 5.90
CA VAL A 76 -12.31 7.60 5.70
C VAL A 76 -11.39 6.75 4.84
N LEU A 77 -11.22 7.14 3.59
CA LEU A 77 -10.24 6.53 2.70
C LEU A 77 -8.85 6.98 3.19
N GLY A 78 -8.15 6.09 3.90
CA GLY A 78 -6.74 6.27 4.23
C GLY A 78 -5.90 6.41 2.95
N ASP A 79 -4.69 6.92 3.08
CA ASP A 79 -3.73 7.11 1.97
C ASP A 79 -3.41 5.82 1.18
N ASP A 80 -3.81 4.65 1.69
CA ASP A 80 -3.74 3.36 0.99
C ASP A 80 -4.82 3.18 -0.09
N ALA A 81 -5.85 4.01 -0.11
CA ALA A 81 -6.73 4.11 -1.26
C ALA A 81 -6.09 5.10 -2.24
N LEU A 82 -5.26 4.58 -3.15
CA LEU A 82 -5.08 5.22 -4.46
C LEU A 82 -6.45 5.78 -4.86
N PRO A 83 -6.54 7.07 -5.35
CA PRO A 83 -7.71 7.44 -6.12
C PRO A 83 -7.90 6.24 -7.06
N PRO A 84 -9.12 5.66 -7.19
CA PRO A 84 -9.29 4.64 -8.17
C PRO A 84 -8.68 5.25 -9.43
N VAL A 85 -7.52 4.74 -9.83
CA VAL A 85 -7.11 4.87 -11.23
C VAL A 85 -8.32 4.24 -11.85
N ASP A 86 -9.17 5.06 -12.49
CA ASP A 86 -10.36 4.56 -13.12
C ASP A 86 -9.87 3.39 -13.95
N GLU A 87 -10.06 2.17 -13.41
CA GLU A 87 -9.70 0.95 -14.15
C GLU A 87 -10.45 0.94 -15.47
N ASP A 88 -11.39 1.86 -15.59
CA ASP A 88 -12.23 2.15 -16.71
C ASP A 88 -11.83 3.41 -17.50
N ALA A 89 -10.84 4.17 -17.10
CA ALA A 89 -10.35 5.31 -17.87
C ALA A 89 -9.82 4.80 -19.21
N LEU A 90 -10.56 5.11 -20.26
CA LEU A 90 -10.10 4.86 -21.62
C LEU A 90 -8.90 5.79 -21.88
N PRO A 91 -7.83 5.31 -22.53
CA PRO A 91 -6.68 6.14 -22.86
C PRO A 91 -7.12 7.31 -23.72
N GLU A 92 -6.60 8.50 -23.44
CA GLU A 92 -6.85 9.67 -24.25
C GLU A 92 -6.22 9.51 -25.63
N LEU A 93 -6.82 10.16 -26.63
CA LEU A 93 -6.38 10.07 -28.04
C LEU A 93 -4.90 10.47 -28.22
N GLU A 94 -4.43 11.42 -27.41
CA GLU A 94 -3.05 11.91 -27.42
C GLU A 94 -2.08 10.84 -26.90
N GLU A 95 -2.45 10.09 -25.85
CA GLU A 95 -1.64 8.98 -25.31
C GLU A 95 -1.50 7.81 -26.30
N LEU A 96 -2.53 7.56 -27.12
CA LEU A 96 -2.48 6.53 -28.16
C LEU A 96 -1.57 6.92 -29.34
N GLN A 97 -1.39 8.20 -29.62
CA GLN A 97 -0.52 8.69 -30.69
C GLN A 97 0.97 8.68 -30.32
N GLU A 98 1.30 8.77 -29.03
CA GLU A 98 2.69 8.70 -28.53
C GLU A 98 3.22 7.27 -28.41
N ILE A 99 2.39 6.25 -28.63
CA ILE A 99 2.80 4.85 -28.52
C ILE A 99 3.57 4.45 -29.78
N GLU A 100 4.84 4.05 -29.59
CA GLU A 100 5.59 3.35 -30.65
C GLU A 100 4.84 2.08 -31.07
N GLU A 101 4.40 2.02 -32.33
CA GLU A 101 3.77 0.81 -32.86
C GLU A 101 4.78 -0.35 -32.89
N VAL A 102 4.37 -1.49 -32.34
CA VAL A 102 5.14 -2.72 -32.44
C VAL A 102 5.04 -3.22 -33.88
N THR A 103 6.17 -3.35 -34.55
CA THR A 103 6.21 -3.78 -35.94
C THR A 103 5.94 -5.29 -36.06
N GLU A 104 5.44 -5.74 -37.22
CA GLU A 104 5.25 -7.16 -37.50
C GLU A 104 6.57 -7.93 -37.47
N GLU A 105 7.69 -7.25 -37.76
CA GLU A 105 9.03 -7.81 -37.65
C GLU A 105 9.40 -8.16 -36.19
N GLU A 106 9.13 -7.25 -35.24
CA GLU A 106 9.34 -7.48 -33.81
C GLU A 106 8.44 -8.61 -33.26
N MET A 107 7.24 -8.77 -33.77
CA MET A 107 6.35 -9.88 -33.41
C MET A 107 6.87 -11.21 -33.98
N ASN A 108 7.47 -11.22 -35.17
CA ASN A 108 8.06 -12.43 -35.76
C ASN A 108 9.38 -12.84 -35.11
N GLU A 109 10.17 -11.91 -34.55
CA GLU A 109 11.37 -12.21 -33.77
C GLU A 109 11.09 -13.06 -32.50
N THR A 110 9.85 -13.08 -32.03
CA THR A 110 9.50 -13.93 -30.86
C THR A 110 9.71 -15.42 -31.13
N GLU A 111 9.59 -15.88 -32.37
CA GLU A 111 9.88 -17.27 -32.75
C GLU A 111 11.40 -17.58 -32.71
N ALA A 112 12.22 -16.64 -33.19
CA ALA A 112 13.67 -16.77 -33.13
C ALA A 112 14.19 -16.77 -31.67
N MET A 113 13.53 -16.09 -30.77
CA MET A 113 13.85 -16.14 -29.34
C MET A 113 13.64 -17.52 -28.73
N ALA A 114 12.67 -18.32 -29.20
CA ALA A 114 12.44 -19.67 -28.66
C ALA A 114 13.67 -20.58 -28.85
N ASP A 115 14.47 -20.34 -29.88
CA ASP A 115 15.67 -21.13 -30.13
C ASP A 115 16.87 -20.75 -29.24
N THR A 116 16.83 -19.64 -28.55
CA THR A 116 17.87 -19.20 -27.61
C THR A 116 17.76 -19.86 -26.23
N PHE A 117 16.61 -20.43 -25.90
CA PHE A 117 16.37 -21.10 -24.60
C PHE A 117 16.61 -22.59 -24.69
N SER A 118 16.92 -23.24 -23.56
CA SER A 118 17.11 -24.70 -23.49
C SER A 118 15.81 -25.45 -23.84
N THR A 119 15.91 -26.71 -24.23
CA THR A 119 14.75 -27.48 -24.69
C THR A 119 13.69 -27.70 -23.61
N ASP A 120 14.12 -27.73 -22.34
CA ASP A 120 13.24 -27.97 -21.19
C ASP A 120 12.77 -26.66 -20.50
N ASP A 121 13.07 -25.49 -21.08
CA ASP A 121 12.66 -24.19 -20.53
C ASP A 121 11.16 -23.96 -20.78
N PRO A 122 10.37 -23.69 -19.72
CA PRO A 122 8.96 -23.38 -19.85
C PRO A 122 8.68 -22.14 -20.73
N VAL A 123 9.63 -21.18 -20.79
CA VAL A 123 9.54 -20.04 -21.71
C VAL A 123 9.51 -20.52 -23.16
N ARG A 124 10.40 -21.42 -23.52
CA ARG A 124 10.48 -21.99 -24.88
C ARG A 124 9.18 -22.70 -25.26
N MET A 125 8.64 -23.52 -24.35
CA MET A 125 7.38 -24.23 -24.60
C MET A 125 6.24 -23.24 -24.87
N TYR A 126 6.12 -22.20 -24.06
CA TYR A 126 5.11 -21.18 -24.24
C TYR A 126 5.25 -20.44 -25.57
N LEU A 127 6.46 -19.96 -25.91
CA LEU A 127 6.72 -19.27 -27.19
C LEU A 127 6.39 -20.14 -28.40
N LYS A 128 6.72 -21.43 -28.36
CA LYS A 128 6.38 -22.37 -29.42
C LYS A 128 4.87 -22.61 -29.53
N GLU A 129 4.14 -22.54 -28.44
CA GLU A 129 2.70 -22.76 -28.45
C GLU A 129 1.96 -21.57 -29.04
N ILE A 130 2.30 -20.34 -28.66
CA ILE A 130 1.69 -19.12 -29.21
C ILE A 130 2.04 -18.90 -30.67
N GLY A 131 3.24 -19.38 -31.13
CA GLY A 131 3.66 -19.30 -32.52
C GLY A 131 2.81 -20.12 -33.49
N LYS A 132 2.04 -21.10 -33.00
CA LYS A 132 1.14 -21.91 -33.87
C LYS A 132 -0.10 -21.14 -34.32
N VAL A 133 -0.46 -20.06 -33.63
CA VAL A 133 -1.63 -19.26 -33.97
C VAL A 133 -1.26 -18.24 -35.03
N PRO A 134 -1.92 -18.23 -36.22
CA PRO A 134 -1.64 -17.26 -37.25
C PRO A 134 -2.04 -15.85 -36.85
N LEU A 135 -1.32 -14.85 -37.33
CA LEU A 135 -1.67 -13.45 -37.17
C LEU A 135 -2.96 -13.14 -37.93
N LEU A 136 -3.76 -12.22 -37.39
CA LEU A 136 -5.02 -11.78 -38.02
C LEU A 136 -4.73 -10.76 -39.12
N THR A 137 -5.49 -10.86 -40.22
CA THR A 137 -5.55 -9.79 -41.22
C THR A 137 -6.42 -8.62 -40.70
N PRO A 138 -6.24 -7.40 -41.23
CA PRO A 138 -7.09 -6.26 -40.83
C PRO A 138 -8.58 -6.50 -41.08
N GLU A 139 -8.94 -7.28 -42.08
CA GLU A 139 -10.35 -7.63 -42.38
C GLU A 139 -10.91 -8.61 -41.33
N GLU A 140 -10.12 -9.63 -40.93
CA GLU A 140 -10.51 -10.57 -39.90
C GLU A 140 -10.59 -9.90 -38.51
N GLU A 141 -9.69 -8.96 -38.20
CA GLU A 141 -9.71 -8.17 -36.97
C GLU A 141 -11.02 -7.39 -36.83
N GLN A 142 -11.46 -6.69 -37.93
CA GLN A 142 -12.72 -5.97 -37.93
C GLN A 142 -13.93 -6.90 -37.80
N ASP A 143 -13.90 -8.07 -38.43
CA ASP A 143 -14.99 -9.03 -38.39
C ASP A 143 -15.14 -9.64 -36.99
N LEU A 144 -14.02 -10.01 -36.36
CA LEU A 144 -13.99 -10.46 -34.97
C LEU A 144 -14.46 -9.38 -34.01
N ALA A 145 -14.04 -8.11 -34.22
CA ALA A 145 -14.44 -6.98 -33.38
C ALA A 145 -15.96 -6.72 -33.43
N LYS A 146 -16.60 -6.89 -34.61
CA LYS A 146 -18.07 -6.79 -34.72
C LYS A 146 -18.76 -7.92 -33.95
N ARG A 147 -18.29 -9.16 -34.09
CA ARG A 147 -18.83 -10.31 -33.38
C ARG A 147 -18.64 -10.19 -31.86
N MET A 148 -17.53 -9.62 -31.41
CA MET A 148 -17.28 -9.32 -29.99
C MET A 148 -18.30 -8.31 -29.44
N ALA A 149 -18.66 -7.28 -30.21
CA ALA A 149 -19.70 -6.32 -29.84
C ALA A 149 -21.09 -6.96 -29.71
N GLU A 150 -21.36 -8.04 -30.46
CA GLU A 150 -22.56 -8.86 -30.36
C GLU A 150 -22.54 -9.85 -29.16
N GLY A 151 -21.40 -9.92 -28.43
CA GLY A 151 -21.26 -10.78 -27.25
C GLY A 151 -20.72 -12.18 -27.53
N ASP A 152 -20.07 -12.42 -28.67
CA ASP A 152 -19.47 -13.71 -29.03
C ASP A 152 -18.17 -13.95 -28.26
N GLU A 153 -18.20 -14.86 -27.28
CA GLU A 153 -17.05 -15.26 -26.46
C GLU A 153 -15.95 -15.98 -27.28
N GLU A 154 -16.32 -16.70 -28.33
CA GLU A 154 -15.36 -17.37 -29.21
C GLU A 154 -14.54 -16.33 -30.01
N ALA A 155 -15.18 -15.26 -30.45
CA ALA A 155 -14.49 -14.16 -31.11
C ALA A 155 -13.51 -13.45 -30.17
N LYS A 156 -13.89 -13.21 -28.91
CA LYS A 156 -12.98 -12.64 -27.90
C LYS A 156 -11.76 -13.53 -27.67
N ARG A 157 -11.97 -14.83 -27.51
CA ARG A 157 -10.89 -15.79 -27.32
C ARG A 157 -9.93 -15.79 -28.49
N ARG A 158 -10.45 -15.84 -29.74
CA ARG A 158 -9.64 -15.85 -30.95
C ARG A 158 -8.84 -14.54 -31.13
N MET A 159 -9.45 -13.39 -30.80
CA MET A 159 -8.78 -12.11 -30.81
C MET A 159 -7.61 -12.08 -29.80
N ALA A 160 -7.81 -12.58 -28.59
CA ALA A 160 -6.76 -12.65 -27.58
C ALA A 160 -5.63 -13.61 -27.97
N GLU A 161 -5.95 -14.83 -28.43
CA GLU A 161 -4.97 -15.85 -28.82
C GLU A 161 -4.05 -15.37 -29.97
N ALA A 162 -4.61 -14.69 -30.95
CA ALA A 162 -3.84 -14.17 -32.10
C ALA A 162 -2.88 -13.03 -31.72
N ASN A 163 -3.15 -12.33 -30.59
CA ASN A 163 -2.34 -11.19 -30.13
C ASN A 163 -1.41 -11.51 -28.97
N LEU A 164 -1.25 -12.78 -28.56
CA LEU A 164 -0.29 -13.17 -27.50
C LEU A 164 1.15 -12.83 -27.86
N ARG A 165 1.51 -12.86 -29.15
CA ARG A 165 2.85 -12.49 -29.63
C ARG A 165 3.13 -11.00 -29.39
N LEU A 166 2.13 -10.14 -29.49
CA LEU A 166 2.23 -8.71 -29.16
C LEU A 166 2.58 -8.52 -27.68
N VAL A 167 1.98 -9.28 -26.77
CA VAL A 167 2.31 -9.22 -25.35
C VAL A 167 3.77 -9.56 -25.10
N VAL A 168 4.29 -10.60 -25.74
CA VAL A 168 5.69 -11.04 -25.57
C VAL A 168 6.66 -9.96 -26.05
N SER A 169 6.41 -9.33 -27.21
CA SER A 169 7.27 -8.27 -27.75
C SER A 169 7.34 -7.06 -26.81
N ILE A 170 6.22 -6.71 -26.17
CA ILE A 170 6.17 -5.63 -25.18
C ILE A 170 6.87 -6.06 -23.88
N ALA A 171 6.57 -7.26 -23.35
CA ALA A 171 7.15 -7.76 -22.12
C ALA A 171 8.70 -7.88 -22.18
N LYS A 172 9.26 -8.19 -23.36
CA LYS A 172 10.71 -8.23 -23.60
C LYS A 172 11.42 -6.93 -23.19
N ARG A 173 10.80 -5.78 -23.38
CA ARG A 173 11.36 -4.47 -23.03
C ARG A 173 11.42 -4.20 -21.51
N TYR A 174 10.74 -5.03 -20.70
CA TYR A 174 10.66 -4.91 -19.24
C TYR A 174 11.45 -5.98 -18.48
N VAL A 175 12.17 -6.86 -19.19
CA VAL A 175 13.04 -7.87 -18.57
C VAL A 175 14.13 -7.21 -17.72
N GLY A 176 14.48 -7.83 -16.59
CA GLY A 176 15.52 -7.32 -15.68
C GLY A 176 15.04 -6.24 -14.70
N ARG A 177 13.72 -5.99 -14.58
CA ARG A 177 13.14 -5.01 -13.65
C ARG A 177 12.58 -5.61 -12.37
N GLY A 178 13.09 -6.78 -11.96
CA GLY A 178 12.71 -7.41 -10.68
C GLY A 178 11.58 -8.44 -10.78
N MET A 179 11.07 -8.74 -11.99
CA MET A 179 10.09 -9.80 -12.24
C MET A 179 10.59 -10.80 -13.27
N LEU A 180 10.17 -12.06 -13.16
CA LEU A 180 10.49 -13.10 -14.14
C LEU A 180 9.77 -12.82 -15.47
N PHE A 181 10.39 -13.22 -16.58
CA PHE A 181 9.84 -12.95 -17.91
C PHE A 181 8.45 -13.57 -18.14
N LEU A 182 8.21 -14.79 -17.67
CA LEU A 182 6.89 -15.41 -17.75
C LEU A 182 5.82 -14.66 -16.94
N ASP A 183 6.20 -14.13 -15.78
CA ASP A 183 5.27 -13.35 -14.96
C ASP A 183 4.89 -12.03 -15.63
N LEU A 184 5.87 -11.36 -16.27
CA LEU A 184 5.60 -10.16 -17.07
C LEU A 184 4.66 -10.45 -18.24
N ILE A 185 4.82 -11.61 -18.89
CA ILE A 185 3.92 -12.05 -19.97
C ILE A 185 2.51 -12.27 -19.43
N GLN A 186 2.36 -12.94 -18.27
CA GLN A 186 1.03 -13.24 -17.70
C GLN A 186 0.31 -11.97 -17.25
N GLU A 187 1.00 -11.03 -16.63
CA GLU A 187 0.42 -9.74 -16.29
C GLU A 187 0.04 -8.94 -17.56
N GLY A 188 0.88 -9.01 -18.60
CA GLY A 188 0.57 -8.45 -19.91
C GLY A 188 -0.65 -9.11 -20.57
N ASN A 189 -0.84 -10.42 -20.43
CA ASN A 189 -2.02 -11.14 -20.92
C ASN A 189 -3.30 -10.68 -20.22
N LEU A 190 -3.25 -10.38 -18.91
CA LEU A 190 -4.39 -9.78 -18.20
C LEU A 190 -4.74 -8.39 -18.78
N GLY A 191 -3.72 -7.60 -19.14
CA GLY A 191 -3.91 -6.34 -19.85
C GLY A 191 -4.54 -6.54 -21.23
N LEU A 192 -4.09 -7.54 -22.00
CA LEU A 192 -4.65 -7.88 -23.30
C LEU A 192 -6.14 -8.27 -23.21
N ILE A 193 -6.52 -9.10 -22.22
CA ILE A 193 -7.92 -9.50 -22.00
C ILE A 193 -8.78 -8.26 -21.74
N LYS A 194 -8.34 -7.33 -20.86
CA LYS A 194 -9.05 -6.06 -20.62
C LYS A 194 -9.16 -5.22 -21.91
N ALA A 195 -8.12 -5.20 -22.75
CA ALA A 195 -8.15 -4.51 -24.03
C ALA A 195 -9.19 -5.11 -24.98
N VAL A 196 -9.28 -6.44 -25.08
CA VAL A 196 -10.28 -7.15 -25.88
C VAL A 196 -11.70 -6.82 -25.44
N GLU A 197 -11.94 -6.77 -24.12
CA GLU A 197 -13.28 -6.46 -23.58
C GLU A 197 -13.75 -5.04 -23.87
N LYS A 198 -12.80 -4.07 -23.90
CA LYS A 198 -13.10 -2.64 -24.02
C LYS A 198 -12.86 -2.08 -25.42
N PHE A 199 -12.46 -2.90 -26.38
CA PHE A 199 -12.13 -2.44 -27.74
C PHE A 199 -13.39 -2.01 -28.52
N ASP A 200 -13.30 -0.81 -29.09
CA ASP A 200 -14.34 -0.22 -29.95
C ASP A 200 -13.84 -0.03 -31.38
N TYR A 201 -14.28 -0.90 -32.28
CA TYR A 201 -13.91 -0.87 -33.69
C TYR A 201 -14.44 0.36 -34.44
N THR A 202 -15.46 1.07 -33.89
CA THR A 202 -16.05 2.25 -34.56
C THR A 202 -15.11 3.46 -34.62
N LYS A 203 -14.09 3.46 -33.72
CA LYS A 203 -13.10 4.55 -33.65
C LYS A 203 -12.03 4.49 -34.74
N GLY A 204 -11.95 3.42 -35.53
CA GLY A 204 -11.08 3.33 -36.70
C GLY A 204 -9.58 3.07 -36.42
N TYR A 205 -9.20 2.79 -35.17
CA TYR A 205 -7.82 2.41 -34.79
C TYR A 205 -7.60 0.91 -34.95
N LYS A 206 -6.34 0.52 -35.20
CA LYS A 206 -5.92 -0.88 -35.12
C LYS A 206 -6.02 -1.38 -33.67
N PHE A 207 -6.42 -2.63 -33.48
CA PHE A 207 -6.46 -3.25 -32.16
C PHE A 207 -5.09 -3.23 -31.48
N SER A 208 -4.01 -3.47 -32.21
CA SER A 208 -2.63 -3.50 -31.68
C SER A 208 -2.24 -2.19 -30.99
N THR A 209 -2.60 -1.03 -31.52
CA THR A 209 -2.33 0.29 -30.93
C THR A 209 -3.04 0.43 -29.59
N TYR A 210 -4.33 0.08 -29.54
CA TYR A 210 -5.11 0.14 -28.32
C TYR A 210 -4.65 -0.89 -27.26
N ALA A 211 -4.39 -2.13 -27.68
CA ALA A 211 -3.93 -3.20 -26.80
C ALA A 211 -2.55 -2.91 -26.20
N THR A 212 -1.65 -2.28 -26.95
CA THR A 212 -0.31 -1.90 -26.46
C THR A 212 -0.38 -1.03 -25.21
N TRP A 213 -1.32 -0.09 -25.14
CA TRP A 213 -1.52 0.75 -23.96
C TRP A 213 -1.92 -0.09 -22.72
N TRP A 214 -2.92 -0.97 -22.87
CA TRP A 214 -3.40 -1.81 -21.78
C TRP A 214 -2.35 -2.81 -21.30
N ILE A 215 -1.62 -3.42 -22.23
CA ILE A 215 -0.54 -4.36 -21.92
C ILE A 215 0.58 -3.64 -21.16
N ARG A 216 1.01 -2.48 -21.64
CA ARG A 216 2.04 -1.66 -21.00
C ARG A 216 1.62 -1.25 -19.60
N GLN A 217 0.39 -0.77 -19.45
CA GLN A 217 -0.17 -0.36 -18.17
C GLN A 217 -0.20 -1.52 -17.15
N ALA A 218 -0.68 -2.70 -17.58
CA ALA A 218 -0.72 -3.89 -16.72
C ALA A 218 0.69 -4.31 -16.27
N ILE A 219 1.64 -4.40 -17.20
CA ILE A 219 3.04 -4.77 -16.88
C ILE A 219 3.68 -3.74 -15.95
N THR A 220 3.54 -2.44 -16.22
CA THR A 220 4.15 -1.39 -15.39
C THR A 220 3.58 -1.39 -13.99
N ARG A 221 2.27 -1.57 -13.85
CA ARG A 221 1.59 -1.68 -12.55
C ARG A 221 2.05 -2.92 -11.79
N ALA A 222 2.14 -4.07 -12.46
CA ALA A 222 2.62 -5.30 -11.84
C ALA A 222 4.06 -5.18 -11.34
N ILE A 223 4.95 -4.55 -12.11
CA ILE A 223 6.33 -4.26 -11.67
C ILE A 223 6.32 -3.37 -10.43
N ALA A 224 5.51 -2.32 -10.40
CA ALA A 224 5.43 -1.43 -9.25
C ALA A 224 4.95 -2.15 -7.98
N ASP A 225 3.99 -3.09 -8.11
CA ASP A 225 3.39 -3.79 -6.99
C ASP A 225 4.19 -5.01 -6.50
N GLN A 226 4.89 -5.72 -7.38
CA GLN A 226 5.43 -7.06 -7.10
C GLN A 226 6.95 -7.18 -7.24
N ALA A 227 7.63 -6.26 -7.94
CA ALA A 227 9.06 -6.39 -8.23
C ALA A 227 9.98 -6.24 -7.01
N ARG A 228 9.51 -5.62 -5.92
CA ARG A 228 10.30 -5.35 -4.72
C ARG A 228 10.02 -6.37 -3.62
N THR A 229 11.05 -6.82 -2.92
CA THR A 229 10.94 -7.71 -1.75
C THR A 229 10.07 -7.08 -0.65
N ILE A 230 10.21 -5.78 -0.42
CA ILE A 230 9.33 -5.01 0.47
C ILE A 230 8.44 -4.16 -0.42
N ARG A 231 7.14 -4.46 -0.42
CA ARG A 231 6.16 -3.77 -1.27
C ARG A 231 6.07 -2.29 -0.91
N ILE A 232 6.11 -1.46 -1.93
CA ILE A 232 5.93 0.00 -1.85
C ILE A 232 4.67 0.38 -2.63
N PRO A 233 3.83 1.32 -2.16
CA PRO A 233 2.66 1.79 -2.90
C PRO A 233 3.03 2.35 -4.28
N VAL A 234 2.17 2.15 -5.29
CA VAL A 234 2.44 2.51 -6.71
C VAL A 234 2.78 4.01 -6.87
N HIS A 235 2.04 4.90 -6.22
CA HIS A 235 2.30 6.34 -6.28
C HIS A 235 3.70 6.73 -5.76
N MET A 236 4.21 5.98 -4.76
CA MET A 236 5.58 6.19 -4.26
C MET A 236 6.63 5.69 -5.27
N VAL A 237 6.36 4.56 -5.94
CA VAL A 237 7.23 4.06 -7.02
C VAL A 237 7.30 5.06 -8.17
N GLU A 238 6.18 5.68 -8.55
CA GLU A 238 6.14 6.74 -9.55
C GLU A 238 6.96 7.96 -9.11
N THR A 239 6.82 8.36 -7.85
CA THR A 239 7.59 9.49 -7.29
C THR A 239 9.09 9.17 -7.28
N ILE A 240 9.48 7.96 -6.86
CA ILE A 240 10.87 7.49 -6.91
C ILE A 240 11.40 7.54 -8.35
N ASN A 241 10.64 7.05 -9.32
CA ASN A 241 11.02 7.08 -10.74
C ASN A 241 11.19 8.52 -11.27
N LYS A 242 10.34 9.47 -10.84
CA LYS A 242 10.50 10.89 -11.14
C LYS A 242 11.79 11.45 -10.55
N VAL A 243 12.06 11.17 -9.26
CA VAL A 243 13.31 11.60 -8.58
C VAL A 243 14.53 11.06 -9.31
N ILE A 244 14.55 9.77 -9.66
CA ILE A 244 15.66 9.13 -10.38
C ILE A 244 15.86 9.76 -11.76
N ARG A 245 14.76 10.09 -12.47
CA ARG A 245 14.84 10.73 -13.80
C ARG A 245 15.46 12.12 -13.68
N VAL A 246 14.97 12.95 -12.77
CA VAL A 246 15.51 14.29 -12.52
C VAL A 246 16.96 14.23 -12.06
N SER A 247 17.30 13.29 -11.17
CA SER A 247 18.70 13.08 -10.74
C SER A 247 19.63 12.76 -11.91
N ARG A 248 19.21 11.91 -12.86
CA ARG A 248 19.99 11.61 -14.07
C ARG A 248 20.13 12.81 -15.01
N GLN A 249 19.08 13.62 -15.15
CA GLN A 249 19.11 14.84 -15.94
C GLN A 249 20.09 15.84 -15.33
N LEU A 250 20.00 16.10 -14.04
CA LEU A 250 20.93 17.00 -13.31
C LEU A 250 22.39 16.51 -13.38
N LEU A 251 22.61 15.18 -13.30
CA LEU A 251 23.94 14.60 -13.47
C LEU A 251 24.54 14.93 -14.85
N GLN A 252 23.73 14.93 -15.90
CA GLN A 252 24.16 15.29 -17.25
C GLN A 252 24.45 16.80 -17.39
N GLU A 253 23.67 17.65 -16.71
CA GLU A 253 23.81 19.12 -16.77
C GLU A 253 24.97 19.62 -15.88
N LEU A 254 25.06 19.10 -14.65
CA LEU A 254 26.04 19.57 -13.65
C LEU A 254 27.39 18.84 -13.75
N GLY A 255 27.42 17.61 -14.28
CA GLY A 255 28.63 16.80 -14.38
C GLY A 255 29.08 16.14 -13.06
N HIS A 256 28.27 16.24 -12.00
CA HIS A 256 28.48 15.55 -10.71
C HIS A 256 27.15 15.00 -10.18
N ASP A 257 27.24 14.06 -9.22
CA ASP A 257 26.05 13.50 -8.57
C ASP A 257 25.28 14.61 -7.84
N PRO A 258 23.99 14.85 -8.17
CA PRO A 258 23.21 15.93 -7.59
C PRO A 258 22.90 15.67 -6.11
N SER A 259 22.98 16.74 -5.31
CA SER A 259 22.57 16.72 -3.91
C SER A 259 21.05 16.68 -3.75
N ALA A 260 20.57 16.27 -2.55
CA ALA A 260 19.13 16.27 -2.28
C ALA A 260 18.50 17.67 -2.37
N GLU A 261 19.30 18.73 -2.10
CA GLU A 261 18.91 20.13 -2.22
C GLU A 261 18.69 20.55 -3.69
N GLU A 262 19.56 20.12 -4.59
CA GLU A 262 19.46 20.42 -6.02
C GLU A 262 18.28 19.70 -6.66
N ILE A 263 18.06 18.41 -6.32
CA ILE A 263 16.88 17.64 -6.77
C ILE A 263 15.60 18.28 -6.24
N ALA A 264 15.59 18.72 -4.97
CA ALA A 264 14.44 19.36 -4.35
C ALA A 264 14.07 20.69 -5.03
N ALA A 265 15.06 21.46 -5.42
CA ALA A 265 14.88 22.72 -6.14
C ALA A 265 14.23 22.48 -7.52
N GLU A 266 14.71 21.49 -8.27
CA GLU A 266 14.19 21.15 -9.61
C GLU A 266 12.78 20.58 -9.56
N MET A 267 12.51 19.72 -8.56
CA MET A 267 11.19 19.10 -8.38
C MET A 267 10.19 19.98 -7.63
N ASN A 268 10.60 21.15 -7.13
CA ASN A 268 9.79 22.03 -6.28
C ASN A 268 9.19 21.32 -5.07
N MET A 269 10.02 20.54 -4.36
CA MET A 269 9.62 19.73 -3.21
C MET A 269 10.49 20.05 -1.98
N PRO A 270 10.00 19.80 -0.74
CA PRO A 270 10.84 19.93 0.46
C PRO A 270 12.05 18.97 0.43
N VAL A 271 13.22 19.45 0.87
CA VAL A 271 14.47 18.67 0.88
C VAL A 271 14.35 17.39 1.70
N ASP A 272 13.70 17.45 2.86
CA ASP A 272 13.52 16.30 3.75
C ASP A 272 12.70 15.20 3.08
N LYS A 273 11.66 15.56 2.32
CA LYS A 273 10.86 14.61 1.56
C LYS A 273 11.70 13.92 0.47
N VAL A 274 12.57 14.63 -0.21
CA VAL A 274 13.48 14.02 -1.20
C VAL A 274 14.46 13.06 -0.53
N ARG A 275 15.01 13.41 0.65
CA ARG A 275 15.88 12.51 1.43
C ARG A 275 15.15 11.23 1.85
N ASP A 276 13.90 11.32 2.28
CA ASP A 276 13.10 10.16 2.66
C ASP A 276 12.78 9.28 1.44
N ILE A 277 12.43 9.87 0.30
CA ILE A 277 12.22 9.14 -0.94
C ILE A 277 13.48 8.37 -1.36
N LEU A 278 14.66 8.99 -1.27
CA LEU A 278 15.93 8.34 -1.60
C LEU A 278 16.26 7.17 -0.65
N LYS A 279 15.90 7.27 0.64
CA LYS A 279 16.04 6.16 1.60
C LYS A 279 15.10 4.99 1.26
N ILE A 280 13.84 5.29 0.94
CA ILE A 280 12.84 4.27 0.56
C ILE A 280 13.20 3.60 -0.78
N ALA A 281 13.87 4.33 -1.68
CA ALA A 281 14.29 3.82 -2.98
C ALA A 281 15.33 2.70 -2.90
N GLN A 282 16.08 2.58 -1.79
CA GLN A 282 17.12 1.58 -1.61
C GLN A 282 16.53 0.16 -1.59
N GLU A 283 17.26 -0.77 -2.18
CA GLU A 283 16.92 -2.19 -2.15
C GLU A 283 17.57 -2.87 -0.94
N PRO A 284 16.92 -3.88 -0.34
CA PRO A 284 17.50 -4.64 0.76
C PRO A 284 18.71 -5.43 0.30
N VAL A 285 19.75 -5.49 1.14
CA VAL A 285 20.94 -6.27 0.92
C VAL A 285 20.74 -7.68 1.46
N SER A 286 21.22 -8.71 0.75
CA SER A 286 21.14 -10.11 1.20
C SER A 286 22.04 -10.34 2.41
N LEU A 287 21.54 -11.08 3.41
CA LEU A 287 22.33 -11.53 4.55
C LEU A 287 23.40 -12.57 4.16
N GLU A 288 23.22 -13.25 3.03
CA GLU A 288 24.17 -14.22 2.50
C GLU A 288 25.28 -13.58 1.64
N THR A 289 25.34 -12.24 1.62
CA THR A 289 26.41 -11.54 0.91
C THR A 289 27.75 -11.86 1.56
N PRO A 290 28.75 -12.43 0.83
CA PRO A 290 30.05 -12.77 1.38
C PRO A 290 30.82 -11.50 1.75
N ILE A 291 31.55 -11.55 2.87
CA ILE A 291 32.42 -10.45 3.34
C ILE A 291 33.86 -10.96 3.42
N GLY A 292 34.76 -10.25 2.73
CA GLY A 292 36.18 -10.58 2.70
C GLY A 292 36.58 -11.39 1.46
N GLU A 293 37.86 -11.81 1.41
CA GLU A 293 38.42 -12.56 0.30
C GLU A 293 38.17 -14.08 0.43
N GLU A 294 37.88 -14.57 1.64
CA GLU A 294 37.51 -15.96 1.92
C GLU A 294 35.99 -16.04 2.03
N GLU A 295 35.34 -16.88 1.20
CA GLU A 295 33.87 -17.02 1.10
C GLU A 295 33.20 -17.61 2.37
N ASP A 296 33.92 -17.75 3.47
CA ASP A 296 33.47 -18.40 4.70
C ASP A 296 32.65 -17.48 5.65
N SER A 297 32.63 -16.15 5.40
CA SER A 297 31.93 -15.18 6.26
C SER A 297 30.84 -14.45 5.49
N HIS A 298 29.65 -14.41 6.05
CA HIS A 298 28.49 -13.72 5.46
C HIS A 298 28.08 -12.50 6.30
N LEU A 299 27.40 -11.55 5.69
CA LEU A 299 26.90 -10.33 6.37
C LEU A 299 26.04 -10.68 7.59
N GLY A 300 25.24 -11.76 7.51
CA GLY A 300 24.39 -12.23 8.59
C GLY A 300 25.14 -12.63 9.87
N ASP A 301 26.40 -13.08 9.76
CA ASP A 301 27.20 -13.53 10.90
C ASP A 301 27.63 -12.36 11.84
N PHE A 302 27.60 -11.12 11.31
CA PHE A 302 27.97 -9.91 12.05
C PHE A 302 26.80 -9.17 12.68
N ILE A 303 25.58 -9.58 12.40
CA ILE A 303 24.38 -8.92 12.95
C ILE A 303 23.99 -9.61 14.25
N PRO A 304 24.11 -8.92 15.41
CA PRO A 304 23.69 -9.47 16.70
C PRO A 304 22.16 -9.60 16.76
N ASP A 305 21.67 -10.61 17.46
CA ASP A 305 20.27 -10.77 17.79
C ASP A 305 19.93 -9.88 18.99
N GLU A 306 19.24 -8.76 18.76
CA GLU A 306 18.83 -7.82 19.81
C GLU A 306 17.69 -8.36 20.70
N ASP A 307 16.93 -9.36 20.23
CA ASP A 307 15.84 -9.98 20.97
C ASP A 307 16.32 -11.11 21.90
N ALA A 308 17.54 -11.60 21.71
CA ALA A 308 18.12 -12.63 22.54
C ALA A 308 18.51 -12.09 23.93
N SER A 309 17.85 -12.57 24.97
CA SER A 309 18.18 -12.21 26.36
C SER A 309 19.57 -12.69 26.73
N GLU A 310 20.33 -11.88 27.47
CA GLU A 310 21.60 -12.33 28.05
C GLU A 310 21.41 -13.54 28.98
N PRO A 311 22.38 -14.48 29.03
CA PRO A 311 22.26 -15.65 29.89
C PRO A 311 22.02 -15.30 31.37
N SER A 312 22.58 -14.19 31.86
CA SER A 312 22.38 -13.66 33.22
C SER A 312 20.94 -13.22 33.45
N GLU A 313 20.33 -12.51 32.47
CA GLU A 313 18.91 -12.09 32.51
C GLU A 313 17.97 -13.29 32.45
N ALA A 314 18.24 -14.25 31.57
CA ALA A 314 17.44 -15.47 31.42
C ALA A 314 17.46 -16.29 32.74
N ALA A 315 18.62 -16.41 33.40
CA ALA A 315 18.73 -17.06 34.68
C ALA A 315 17.98 -16.29 35.79
N SER A 316 18.13 -14.97 35.86
CA SER A 316 17.41 -14.11 36.80
C SER A 316 15.90 -14.20 36.63
N PHE A 317 15.42 -14.20 35.38
CA PHE A 317 14.00 -14.36 35.05
C PHE A 317 13.47 -15.74 35.46
N SER A 318 14.25 -16.79 35.27
CA SER A 318 13.90 -18.15 35.71
C SER A 318 13.77 -18.24 37.23
N LEU A 319 14.72 -17.66 37.97
CA LEU A 319 14.68 -17.58 39.42
C LEU A 319 13.49 -16.74 39.92
N LEU A 320 13.22 -15.60 39.30
CA LEU A 320 12.04 -14.78 39.59
C LEU A 320 10.74 -15.58 39.42
N LYS A 321 10.64 -16.34 38.32
CA LYS A 321 9.47 -17.19 38.04
C LYS A 321 9.28 -18.25 39.10
N GLU A 322 10.35 -18.90 39.52
CA GLU A 322 10.33 -19.92 40.60
C GLU A 322 9.90 -19.30 41.94
N GLN A 323 10.50 -18.19 42.35
CA GLN A 323 10.13 -17.46 43.55
C GLN A 323 8.68 -16.94 43.50
N LEU A 324 8.23 -16.48 42.36
CA LEU A 324 6.85 -16.06 42.15
C LEU A 324 5.87 -17.23 42.35
N MET A 325 6.18 -18.41 41.82
CA MET A 325 5.36 -19.60 41.98
C MET A 325 5.31 -20.03 43.44
N GLU A 326 6.43 -20.00 44.19
CA GLU A 326 6.48 -20.30 45.62
C GLU A 326 5.62 -19.33 46.44
N VAL A 327 5.64 -18.04 46.12
CA VAL A 327 4.79 -17.02 46.76
C VAL A 327 3.32 -17.23 46.46
N LEU A 328 2.98 -17.58 45.19
CA LEU A 328 1.61 -17.89 44.76
C LEU A 328 1.05 -19.13 45.49
N ASP A 329 1.88 -20.12 45.83
CA ASP A 329 1.47 -21.31 46.60
C ASP A 329 0.99 -20.98 48.00
N THR A 330 1.34 -19.83 48.55
CA THR A 330 0.82 -19.32 49.84
C THR A 330 -0.61 -18.76 49.74
N LEU A 331 -1.18 -18.62 48.56
CA LEU A 331 -2.56 -18.18 48.32
C LEU A 331 -3.53 -19.37 48.30
N THR A 332 -4.83 -19.07 48.33
CA THR A 332 -5.82 -20.14 48.11
C THR A 332 -5.75 -20.63 46.66
N PRO A 333 -6.05 -21.92 46.35
CA PRO A 333 -5.95 -22.48 45.01
C PRO A 333 -6.73 -21.67 43.96
N ARG A 334 -7.85 -21.09 44.40
CA ARG A 334 -8.70 -20.27 43.52
C ARG A 334 -8.08 -18.89 43.20
N GLU A 335 -7.47 -18.23 44.19
CA GLU A 335 -6.74 -16.97 44.01
C GLU A 335 -5.49 -17.18 43.18
N LYS A 336 -4.72 -18.24 43.41
CA LYS A 336 -3.54 -18.62 42.61
C LYS A 336 -3.92 -18.80 41.15
N LYS A 337 -4.92 -19.64 40.85
CA LYS A 337 -5.32 -19.95 39.47
C LYS A 337 -5.86 -18.73 38.71
N VAL A 338 -6.59 -17.82 39.39
CA VAL A 338 -7.05 -16.57 38.80
C VAL A 338 -5.85 -15.68 38.38
N LEU A 339 -4.81 -15.56 39.22
CA LEU A 339 -3.62 -14.78 38.89
C LEU A 339 -2.79 -15.46 37.77
N GLU A 340 -2.60 -16.79 37.82
CA GLU A 340 -1.91 -17.54 36.77
C GLU A 340 -2.51 -17.29 35.40
N LEU A 341 -3.85 -17.38 35.26
CA LEU A 341 -4.55 -17.19 34.02
C LEU A 341 -4.59 -15.73 33.59
N ARG A 342 -4.76 -14.81 34.54
CA ARG A 342 -4.86 -13.38 34.27
C ARG A 342 -3.56 -12.81 33.70
N PHE A 343 -2.44 -13.17 34.31
CA PHE A 343 -1.10 -12.70 33.96
C PHE A 343 -0.32 -13.65 33.04
N GLY A 344 -0.86 -14.82 32.73
CA GLY A 344 -0.21 -15.77 31.83
C GLY A 344 1.09 -16.37 32.39
N ILE A 345 1.20 -16.54 33.71
CA ILE A 345 2.44 -16.96 34.37
C ILE A 345 2.89 -18.35 33.91
N VAL A 346 1.95 -19.25 33.64
CA VAL A 346 2.22 -20.62 33.19
C VAL A 346 2.25 -20.71 31.67
N ASP A 347 1.21 -20.19 31.02
CA ASP A 347 0.97 -20.37 29.57
C ASP A 347 1.55 -19.24 28.70
N GLY A 348 2.13 -18.20 29.33
CA GLY A 348 2.62 -17.01 28.63
C GLY A 348 1.52 -16.12 28.02
N ARG A 349 0.24 -16.53 28.08
CA ARG A 349 -0.90 -15.79 27.51
C ARG A 349 -1.70 -15.07 28.59
N THR A 350 -1.70 -13.75 28.58
CA THR A 350 -2.56 -12.93 29.42
C THR A 350 -4.03 -13.04 28.96
N ARG A 351 -4.95 -13.20 29.93
CA ARG A 351 -6.39 -13.31 29.67
C ARG A 351 -7.16 -12.13 30.25
N THR A 352 -8.26 -11.77 29.64
CA THR A 352 -9.16 -10.73 30.14
C THR A 352 -9.97 -11.21 31.35
N LEU A 353 -10.51 -10.27 32.14
CA LEU A 353 -11.36 -10.62 33.30
C LEU A 353 -12.62 -11.41 32.90
N GLU A 354 -13.11 -11.20 31.67
CA GLU A 354 -14.27 -11.92 31.14
C GLU A 354 -13.93 -13.36 30.76
N GLU A 355 -12.79 -13.58 30.10
CA GLU A 355 -12.31 -14.91 29.73
C GLU A 355 -12.07 -15.76 30.98
N VAL A 356 -11.40 -15.18 31.97
CA VAL A 356 -11.20 -15.87 33.29
C VAL A 356 -12.55 -16.09 33.95
N GLY A 357 -13.48 -15.16 33.87
CA GLY A 357 -14.84 -15.30 34.39
C GLY A 357 -15.59 -16.46 33.76
N LYS A 358 -15.49 -16.65 32.46
CA LYS A 358 -16.09 -17.78 31.72
C LYS A 358 -15.50 -19.12 32.17
N GLU A 359 -14.19 -19.21 32.38
CA GLU A 359 -13.52 -20.45 32.83
C GLU A 359 -13.94 -20.86 34.22
N PHE A 360 -14.18 -19.90 35.13
CA PHE A 360 -14.64 -20.17 36.49
C PHE A 360 -16.18 -20.13 36.68
N ASN A 361 -16.94 -19.87 35.63
CA ASN A 361 -18.39 -19.69 35.66
C ASN A 361 -18.85 -18.62 36.67
N VAL A 362 -18.15 -17.48 36.68
CA VAL A 362 -18.45 -16.34 37.59
C VAL A 362 -18.42 -15.02 36.81
N THR A 363 -19.04 -13.99 37.36
CA THR A 363 -19.10 -12.68 36.75
C THR A 363 -17.73 -12.01 36.71
N ARG A 364 -17.49 -11.13 35.70
CA ARG A 364 -16.29 -10.29 35.58
C ARG A 364 -15.94 -9.56 36.86
N GLU A 365 -16.95 -8.97 37.54
CA GLU A 365 -16.75 -8.23 38.79
C GLU A 365 -16.29 -9.15 39.93
N ARG A 366 -16.76 -10.40 39.97
CA ARG A 366 -16.31 -11.37 40.99
C ARG A 366 -14.84 -11.73 40.78
N ILE A 367 -14.38 -11.92 39.56
CA ILE A 367 -12.95 -12.13 39.27
C ILE A 367 -12.12 -10.91 39.66
N ARG A 368 -12.57 -9.67 39.35
CA ARG A 368 -11.88 -8.46 39.81
C ARG A 368 -11.74 -8.35 41.30
N GLN A 369 -12.76 -8.77 42.09
CA GLN A 369 -12.70 -8.81 43.55
C GLN A 369 -11.70 -9.85 44.04
N ILE A 370 -11.65 -11.03 43.41
CA ILE A 370 -10.69 -12.11 43.78
C ILE A 370 -9.27 -11.64 43.49
N GLU A 371 -9.02 -11.06 42.28
CA GLU A 371 -7.73 -10.50 41.88
C GLU A 371 -7.26 -9.43 42.87
N ALA A 372 -8.09 -8.43 43.16
CA ALA A 372 -7.77 -7.35 44.09
C ALA A 372 -7.44 -7.88 45.50
N LYS A 373 -8.17 -8.91 45.96
CA LYS A 373 -7.93 -9.55 47.25
C LYS A 373 -6.61 -10.32 47.26
N ALA A 374 -6.31 -11.05 46.17
CA ALA A 374 -5.07 -11.81 46.02
C ALA A 374 -3.86 -10.86 45.98
N LEU A 375 -3.90 -9.82 45.18
CA LEU A 375 -2.85 -8.78 45.08
C LEU A 375 -2.62 -8.09 46.44
N ARG A 376 -3.68 -7.79 47.18
CA ARG A 376 -3.56 -7.21 48.54
C ARG A 376 -2.87 -8.16 49.49
N LYS A 377 -3.14 -9.47 49.42
CA LYS A 377 -2.44 -10.49 50.19
C LYS A 377 -0.97 -10.61 49.83
N LEU A 378 -0.61 -10.47 48.54
CA LEU A 378 0.77 -10.49 48.07
C LEU A 378 1.58 -9.26 48.51
N ARG A 379 0.94 -8.11 48.69
CA ARG A 379 1.57 -6.89 49.22
C ARG A 379 2.03 -7.01 50.70
N HIS A 380 1.59 -8.02 51.42
CA HIS A 380 1.99 -8.18 52.80
C HIS A 380 3.52 -8.39 52.92
N PRO A 381 4.21 -7.71 53.88
CA PRO A 381 5.67 -7.73 53.99
C PRO A 381 6.31 -9.14 54.03
N SER A 382 5.61 -10.12 54.64
CA SER A 382 6.11 -11.51 54.71
C SER A 382 6.20 -12.21 53.35
N ARG A 383 5.47 -11.71 52.31
CA ARG A 383 5.47 -12.27 50.95
C ARG A 383 6.23 -11.36 50.00
N SER A 384 6.03 -10.04 50.06
CA SER A 384 6.69 -9.06 49.20
C SER A 384 8.22 -9.04 49.41
N LYS A 385 8.72 -9.37 50.61
CA LYS A 385 10.16 -9.41 50.88
C LYS A 385 10.91 -10.39 49.97
N LYS A 386 10.30 -11.55 49.62
CA LYS A 386 10.90 -12.55 48.73
C LYS A 386 11.06 -12.10 47.29
N LEU A 387 10.21 -11.15 46.83
CA LEU A 387 10.22 -10.63 45.46
C LEU A 387 10.96 -9.28 45.33
N ARG A 388 11.37 -8.70 46.46
CA ARG A 388 11.99 -7.37 46.47
C ARG A 388 13.36 -7.35 45.82
N ASP A 389 14.12 -8.44 45.92
CA ASP A 389 15.47 -8.55 45.38
C ASP A 389 15.51 -8.60 43.84
N PHE A 390 14.34 -8.67 43.18
CA PHE A 390 14.17 -8.67 41.71
C PHE A 390 13.52 -7.39 41.19
N LEU A 391 13.35 -6.36 42.04
CA LEU A 391 12.71 -5.09 41.68
C LEU A 391 13.70 -3.94 41.50
N ASP A 392 14.99 -4.18 41.72
CA ASP A 392 16.09 -3.19 41.59
C ASP A 392 16.68 -3.19 40.19
#